data_1a9cd0c3897f920903a18c0dca000295
#
_entry.id   1a9cd0c3897f920903a18c0dca000295
#
_cell.length_a   1.000
_cell.length_b   1.000
_cell.length_c   1.000
_cell.angle_alpha   90.00
_cell.angle_beta   90.00
_cell.angle_gamma   90.00
#
_symmetry.space_group_name_H-M   'P 1'
#
loop_
_entity.id
_entity.type
_entity.pdbx_description
1 polymer ?
#
loop_
_entity_poly.entity_id
_entity_poly.type
_entity_poly.pdbx_seq_one_letter_code
_entity_poly.pdbx_strand_id
1 'polypeptide(L)'
;CRDILRRLAETPDTGDVVHERMSLLQFVREVVEPYAEASAVRVEAVVTGPPGMPAPLLWRRPEILHAMTSIVENAFDFARGEILVSARFDASSIAVEVRDDGPGFSPEVLAKLGEPYVTTRPGAEGSRTGHVGMGLGFFIAKTLLERTGAKVSFQNARPHGAVVSARWARTKIEVGGHA
;
A
#
# COMPACT_ATOMS: atom_id res chain seq x y z
N CYS A 1 -23.44 12.33 -10.70
CA CYS A 1 -23.34 12.25 -11.68
C CYS A 1 -22.99 13.27 -12.75
N ARG A 2 -23.73 14.29 -12.95
CA ARG A 2 -23.43 15.26 -13.97
C ARG A 2 -22.05 15.91 -13.72
N ASP A 3 -21.73 16.21 -12.49
CA ASP A 3 -20.46 16.82 -12.14
C ASP A 3 -19.27 15.88 -12.36
N ILE A 4 -19.47 14.60 -12.12
CA ILE A 4 -18.43 13.62 -12.34
C ILE A 4 -18.16 13.46 -13.82
N LEU A 5 -19.22 13.37 -14.61
CA LEU A 5 -19.08 13.29 -16.06
C LEU A 5 -18.40 14.52 -16.63
N ARG A 6 -18.74 15.67 -16.06
CA ARG A 6 -18.13 16.92 -16.50
C ARG A 6 -16.62 16.92 -16.22
N ARG A 7 -16.23 16.46 -15.05
CA ARG A 7 -14.81 16.35 -14.72
C ARG A 7 -14.06 15.43 -15.65
N LEU A 8 -14.69 14.31 -15.99
CA LEU A 8 -14.06 13.38 -16.92
C LEU A 8 -13.95 13.96 -18.31
N ALA A 9 -14.92 14.75 -18.70
CA ALA A 9 -14.92 15.36 -20.03
C ALA A 9 -14.00 16.55 -20.13
N GLU A 10 -13.76 17.21 -19.01
CA GLU A 10 -12.93 18.40 -19.00
C GLU A 10 -11.46 18.11 -18.76
N THR A 11 -11.05 16.94 -19.02
CA THR A 11 -9.67 16.69 -18.91
C THR A 11 -8.96 17.51 -19.86
N PRO A 12 -8.00 17.96 -19.66
CA PRO A 12 -7.04 18.24 -18.94
C PRO A 12 -6.14 19.05 -19.29
N ASP A 13 -5.87 19.60 -18.79
CA ASP A 13 -5.10 20.62 -18.94
C ASP A 13 -4.03 20.57 -17.97
N THR A 14 -3.34 21.61 -17.77
CA THR A 14 -2.27 21.78 -16.82
C THR A 14 -2.70 21.50 -15.39
N GLY A 15 -3.97 21.64 -15.09
CA GLY A 15 -4.50 21.32 -13.79
C GLY A 15 -4.40 19.84 -13.47
N ASP A 16 -4.66 19.01 -14.45
CA ASP A 16 -4.61 17.58 -14.27
C ASP A 16 -3.19 17.07 -14.11
N VAL A 17 -2.25 17.71 -14.78
CA VAL A 17 -0.85 17.33 -14.66
C VAL A 17 -0.38 17.46 -13.21
N VAL A 18 -0.86 18.51 -12.52
CA VAL A 18 -0.50 18.70 -11.12
C VAL A 18 -1.12 17.59 -10.25
N HIS A 19 -2.35 17.21 -10.57
CA HIS A 19 -3.03 16.17 -9.80
C HIS A 19 -2.55 14.77 -10.11
N GLU A 20 -1.84 14.60 -11.20
CA GLU A 20 -1.28 13.30 -11.57
C GLU A 20 0.03 12.99 -10.85
N ARG A 21 0.57 13.95 -10.13
CA ARG A 21 1.82 13.80 -9.41
C ARG A 21 1.58 13.86 -7.92
N MET A 22 2.39 13.16 -7.18
CA MET A 22 2.27 13.19 -5.73
C MET A 22 3.62 12.94 -5.09
N SER A 23 3.87 13.56 -3.95
CA SER A 23 5.06 13.27 -3.19
C SER A 23 4.93 11.91 -2.53
N LEU A 24 6.06 11.33 -2.14
CA LEU A 24 6.04 10.06 -1.45
C LEU A 24 5.30 10.16 -0.12
N LEU A 25 5.43 11.29 0.57
CA LEU A 25 4.71 11.51 1.81
C LEU A 25 3.20 11.58 1.58
N GLN A 26 2.79 12.27 0.53
CA GLN A 26 1.36 12.34 0.18
C GLN A 26 0.83 10.95 -0.15
N PHE A 27 1.63 10.16 -0.85
CA PHE A 27 1.26 8.79 -1.20
C PHE A 27 0.93 7.96 0.04
N VAL A 28 1.85 7.93 1.01
CA VAL A 28 1.62 7.11 2.21
C VAL A 28 0.48 7.67 3.04
N ARG A 29 0.29 8.98 3.06
CA ARG A 29 -0.84 9.58 3.77
C ARG A 29 -2.17 9.20 3.16
N GLU A 30 -2.27 9.21 1.83
CA GLU A 30 -3.50 8.82 1.16
C GLU A 30 -3.83 7.36 1.37
N VAL A 31 -2.81 6.51 1.44
CA VAL A 31 -3.01 5.09 1.67
C VAL A 31 -3.61 4.83 3.07
N VAL A 32 -3.20 5.60 4.07
CA VAL A 32 -3.68 5.41 5.44
C VAL A 32 -4.92 6.25 5.77
N GLU A 33 -5.25 7.23 4.96
CA GLU A 33 -6.32 8.18 5.25
C GLU A 33 -7.65 7.54 5.68
N PRO A 34 -8.13 6.49 5.01
CA PRO A 34 -9.41 5.89 5.41
C PRO A 34 -9.42 5.35 6.83
N TYR A 35 -8.24 5.11 7.41
CA TYR A 35 -8.11 4.49 8.73
C TYR A 35 -7.46 5.40 9.75
N ALA A 36 -7.09 6.61 9.35
CA ALA A 36 -6.30 7.50 10.21
C ALA A 36 -7.03 7.93 11.48
N GLU A 37 -8.34 8.00 11.44
CA GLU A 37 -9.13 8.41 12.58
C GLU A 37 -9.77 7.25 13.33
N ALA A 38 -9.43 6.03 12.96
CA ALA A 38 -9.99 4.88 13.65
C ALA A 38 -9.43 4.81 15.07
N SER A 39 -10.30 4.67 16.04
CA SER A 39 -9.88 4.65 17.44
C SER A 39 -9.34 3.30 17.90
N ALA A 40 -9.65 2.23 17.16
CA ALA A 40 -9.24 0.89 17.57
C ALA A 40 -7.80 0.56 17.23
N VAL A 41 -7.25 1.20 16.20
CA VAL A 41 -5.90 0.92 15.73
C VAL A 41 -5.20 2.23 15.41
N ARG A 42 -3.99 2.38 15.93
CA ARG A 42 -3.17 3.54 15.63
C ARG A 42 -2.44 3.30 14.31
N VAL A 43 -2.59 4.21 13.37
CA VAL A 43 -1.98 4.09 12.06
C VAL A 43 -0.99 5.23 11.86
N GLU A 44 0.25 4.89 11.54
CA GLU A 44 1.29 5.89 11.29
C GLU A 44 1.86 5.74 9.88
N ALA A 45 2.26 6.86 9.31
CA ALA A 45 2.89 6.90 8.00
C ALA A 45 4.22 7.65 8.10
N VAL A 46 5.30 7.05 7.58
CA VAL A 46 6.63 7.63 7.66
C VAL A 46 7.33 7.52 6.32
N VAL A 47 8.16 8.50 6.01
CA VAL A 47 9.00 8.47 4.82
C VAL A 47 10.44 8.67 5.25
N THR A 48 11.34 7.81 4.79
CA THR A 48 12.77 7.90 5.09
C THR A 48 13.60 7.77 3.83
N GLY A 49 14.74 8.43 3.82
CA GLY A 49 15.69 8.35 2.71
C GLY A 49 17.06 8.82 3.14
N PRO A 50 18.05 8.78 2.25
CA PRO A 50 19.41 9.22 2.58
C PRO A 50 19.43 10.70 2.93
N PRO A 51 20.28 11.10 3.88
CA PRO A 51 20.41 12.52 4.24
C PRO A 51 20.75 13.36 3.02
N GLY A 52 20.03 14.48 2.86
CA GLY A 52 20.29 15.39 1.75
C GLY A 52 19.69 15.00 0.42
N MET A 53 19.15 13.79 0.31
CA MET A 53 18.52 13.36 -0.94
C MET A 53 17.04 13.72 -0.91
N PRO A 54 16.53 14.49 -1.89
CA PRO A 54 15.11 14.81 -1.91
C PRO A 54 14.28 13.58 -2.24
N ALA A 55 13.09 13.51 -1.65
CA ALA A 55 12.18 12.40 -1.91
C ALA A 55 11.70 12.48 -3.37
N PRO A 56 11.49 11.32 -4.00
CA PRO A 56 11.00 11.30 -5.36
C PRO A 56 9.57 11.80 -5.48
N LEU A 57 9.25 12.35 -6.64
CA LEU A 57 7.89 12.71 -6.99
C LEU A 57 7.34 11.57 -7.84
N LEU A 58 6.18 11.07 -7.48
CA LEU A 58 5.61 9.89 -8.13
C LEU A 58 4.47 10.27 -9.06
N TRP A 59 4.25 9.43 -10.06
CA TRP A 59 3.02 9.49 -10.84
C TRP A 59 1.90 8.92 -9.97
N ARG A 60 0.74 9.55 -10.02
CA ARG A 60 -0.44 9.01 -9.34
C ARG A 60 -0.99 7.87 -10.18
N ARG A 61 -0.91 6.67 -9.66
CA ARG A 61 -1.42 5.47 -10.33
C ARG A 61 -2.51 4.86 -9.49
N PRO A 62 -3.76 4.84 -9.97
CA PRO A 62 -4.85 4.27 -9.20
C PRO A 62 -4.63 2.83 -8.78
N GLU A 63 -4.00 2.01 -9.63
CA GLU A 63 -3.75 0.62 -9.29
C GLU A 63 -2.79 0.47 -8.11
N ILE A 64 -1.81 1.34 -7.99
CA ILE A 64 -0.87 1.29 -6.86
C ILE A 64 -1.58 1.74 -5.59
N LEU A 65 -2.32 2.85 -5.66
CA LEU A 65 -3.06 3.36 -4.51
C LEU A 65 -4.09 2.34 -4.03
N HIS A 66 -4.83 1.74 -4.95
CA HIS A 66 -5.83 0.74 -4.61
C HIS A 66 -5.20 -0.48 -3.96
N ALA A 67 -4.12 -0.98 -4.53
CA ALA A 67 -3.45 -2.16 -4.00
C ALA A 67 -2.89 -1.91 -2.60
N MET A 68 -2.24 -0.77 -2.40
CA MET A 68 -1.67 -0.45 -1.08
C MET A 68 -2.76 -0.21 -0.05
N THR A 69 -3.86 0.44 -0.45
CA THR A 69 -5.00 0.65 0.46
C THR A 69 -5.60 -0.70 0.87
N SER A 70 -5.71 -1.64 -0.05
CA SER A 70 -6.20 -2.98 0.26
C SER A 70 -5.28 -3.70 1.25
N ILE A 71 -3.98 -3.52 1.12
CA ILE A 71 -3.02 -4.12 2.05
C ILE A 71 -3.18 -3.51 3.44
N VAL A 72 -3.36 -2.19 3.53
CA VAL A 72 -3.59 -1.52 4.81
C VAL A 72 -4.92 -1.98 5.42
N GLU A 73 -5.94 -2.17 4.61
CA GLU A 73 -7.23 -2.66 5.09
C GLU A 73 -7.08 -4.04 5.73
N ASN A 74 -6.33 -4.93 5.10
CA ASN A 74 -6.07 -6.24 5.68
C ASN A 74 -5.29 -6.11 6.99
N ALA A 75 -4.29 -5.24 7.02
CA ALA A 75 -3.55 -5.00 8.25
C ALA A 75 -4.46 -4.46 9.35
N PHE A 76 -5.35 -3.55 9.00
CA PHE A 76 -6.29 -2.96 9.95
C PHE A 76 -7.20 -4.02 10.57
N ASP A 77 -7.64 -5.00 9.77
CA ASP A 77 -8.52 -6.06 10.27
C ASP A 77 -7.85 -6.93 11.32
N PHE A 78 -6.55 -7.13 11.22
CA PHE A 78 -5.85 -8.11 12.07
C PHE A 78 -4.87 -7.49 13.06
N ALA A 79 -4.60 -6.21 12.97
CA ALA A 79 -3.72 -5.53 13.92
C ALA A 79 -4.32 -5.54 15.32
N ARG A 80 -3.47 -5.64 16.32
CA ARG A 80 -3.91 -5.55 17.70
C ARG A 80 -4.11 -4.10 18.12
N GLY A 81 -3.21 -3.23 17.70
CA GLY A 81 -3.31 -1.82 18.05
C GLY A 81 -2.50 -0.88 17.20
N GLU A 82 -1.60 -1.38 16.37
CA GLU A 82 -0.73 -0.51 15.59
C GLU A 82 -0.49 -0.99 14.17
N ILE A 83 -0.45 -0.05 13.25
CA ILE A 83 -0.04 -0.28 11.88
C ILE A 83 0.96 0.81 11.53
N LEU A 84 2.07 0.42 10.90
CA LEU A 84 3.05 1.36 10.40
C LEU A 84 3.18 1.19 8.90
N VAL A 85 2.94 2.28 8.17
CA VAL A 85 3.19 2.32 6.74
C VAL A 85 4.43 3.17 6.53
N SER A 86 5.49 2.57 6.03
CA SER A 86 6.73 3.28 5.81
C SER A 86 7.15 3.20 4.36
N ALA A 87 7.64 4.33 3.85
CA ALA A 87 8.19 4.39 2.52
C ALA A 87 9.65 4.75 2.65
N ARG A 88 10.51 4.01 1.96
CA ARG A 88 11.94 4.28 1.93
C ARG A 88 12.37 4.46 0.50
N PHE A 89 13.31 5.35 0.29
CA PHE A 89 13.86 5.58 -1.03
C PHE A 89 15.37 5.71 -0.97
N ASP A 90 16.02 5.38 -2.06
CA ASP A 90 17.43 5.66 -2.26
C ASP A 90 17.59 6.12 -3.70
N ALA A 91 18.82 6.11 -4.22
CA ALA A 91 19.10 6.62 -5.56
C ALA A 91 18.44 5.77 -6.66
N SER A 92 18.14 4.53 -6.37
CA SER A 92 17.68 3.58 -7.41
C SER A 92 16.33 2.95 -7.15
N SER A 93 15.83 2.97 -5.93
CA SER A 93 14.60 2.25 -5.60
C SER A 93 13.70 3.00 -4.63
N ILE A 94 12.44 2.58 -4.62
CA ILE A 94 11.43 3.04 -3.67
C ILE A 94 10.77 1.79 -3.11
N ALA A 95 10.66 1.69 -1.80
CA ALA A 95 10.02 0.57 -1.13
C ALA A 95 8.96 1.08 -0.17
N VAL A 96 7.78 0.47 -0.21
CA VAL A 96 6.69 0.80 0.72
C VAL A 96 6.36 -0.46 1.49
N GLU A 97 6.31 -0.33 2.80
CA GLU A 97 6.09 -1.46 3.70
C GLU A 97 4.91 -1.18 4.60
N VAL A 98 4.05 -2.17 4.77
CA VAL A 98 2.93 -2.12 5.71
C VAL A 98 3.18 -3.18 6.77
N ARG A 99 3.30 -2.74 8.01
CA ARG A 99 3.57 -3.63 9.15
C ARG A 99 2.44 -3.51 10.16
N ASP A 100 1.91 -4.63 10.60
CA ASP A 100 0.93 -4.64 11.69
C ASP A 100 1.50 -5.41 12.89
N ASP A 101 0.85 -5.27 14.03
CA ASP A 101 1.23 -5.93 15.27
C ASP A 101 0.31 -7.11 15.60
N GLY A 102 -0.33 -7.66 14.61
CA GLY A 102 -1.22 -8.80 14.78
C GLY A 102 -0.47 -10.13 14.88
N PRO A 103 -1.19 -11.23 14.69
CA PRO A 103 -0.59 -12.56 14.84
C PRO A 103 0.40 -12.93 13.73
N GLY A 104 0.39 -12.22 12.61
CA GLY A 104 1.23 -12.57 11.49
C GLY A 104 0.66 -13.72 10.67
N PHE A 105 1.46 -14.23 9.76
CA PHE A 105 1.07 -15.31 8.87
C PHE A 105 1.70 -16.62 9.35
N SER A 106 0.97 -17.72 9.21
CA SER A 106 1.57 -19.03 9.46
C SER A 106 2.56 -19.37 8.34
N PRO A 107 3.54 -20.25 8.58
CA PRO A 107 4.48 -20.64 7.52
C PRO A 107 3.79 -21.22 6.29
N GLU A 108 2.73 -21.96 6.49
CA GLU A 108 1.98 -22.57 5.39
C GLU A 108 1.36 -21.50 4.49
N VAL A 109 0.90 -20.44 5.14
CA VAL A 109 0.25 -19.33 4.44
C VAL A 109 1.25 -18.51 3.69
N LEU A 110 2.41 -18.26 4.28
CA LEU A 110 3.45 -17.50 3.61
C LEU A 110 3.84 -18.14 2.29
N ALA A 111 3.83 -19.47 2.25
CA ALA A 111 4.18 -20.20 1.04
C ALA A 111 3.11 -20.04 -0.06
N LYS A 112 1.89 -19.70 0.32
CA LYS A 112 0.78 -19.61 -0.61
C LYS A 112 0.24 -18.20 -0.82
N LEU A 113 0.85 -17.20 -0.17
CA LEU A 113 0.32 -15.84 -0.29
C LEU A 113 0.39 -15.37 -1.72
N GLY A 114 -0.71 -14.74 -2.14
CA GLY A 114 -0.86 -14.31 -3.51
C GLY A 114 -1.75 -15.22 -4.32
N GLU A 115 -1.99 -16.46 -3.86
CA GLU A 115 -2.93 -17.34 -4.54
C GLU A 115 -4.37 -16.97 -4.14
N PRO A 116 -5.33 -17.07 -5.06
CA PRO A 116 -6.73 -16.76 -4.74
C PRO A 116 -7.27 -17.68 -3.65
N TYR A 117 -8.17 -17.14 -2.84
CA TYR A 117 -8.89 -17.89 -1.82
C TYR A 117 -8.05 -18.38 -0.65
N VAL A 118 -6.84 -17.88 -0.49
CA VAL A 118 -6.06 -18.20 0.70
C VAL A 118 -6.52 -17.30 1.83
N THR A 119 -7.12 -17.88 2.84
CA THR A 119 -7.55 -17.17 4.03
C THR A 119 -7.00 -17.89 5.22
N THR A 120 -6.18 -17.21 5.97
CA THR A 120 -5.44 -17.94 6.95
C THR A 120 -5.12 -17.17 8.19
N ARG A 121 -5.47 -15.92 8.23
CA ARG A 121 -5.27 -15.12 9.43
C ARG A 121 -6.39 -15.43 10.40
N PRO A 122 -6.07 -15.82 11.64
CA PRO A 122 -7.10 -16.07 12.64
C PRO A 122 -7.95 -14.83 12.84
N GLY A 123 -9.23 -15.02 13.06
CA GLY A 123 -10.11 -13.90 13.33
C GLY A 123 -10.71 -13.25 12.10
N ALA A 124 -10.67 -13.94 10.97
CA ALA A 124 -11.28 -13.39 9.75
C ALA A 124 -12.75 -13.04 9.96
N GLU A 125 -13.45 -13.83 10.75
CA GLU A 125 -14.85 -13.55 11.04
C GLU A 125 -15.03 -12.37 11.99
N GLY A 126 -13.95 -11.90 12.60
CA GLY A 126 -13.97 -10.73 13.46
C GLY A 126 -13.38 -9.50 12.79
N SER A 127 -13.31 -9.50 11.48
CA SER A 127 -12.72 -8.40 10.72
C SER A 127 -13.39 -7.07 11.03
N ARG A 128 -12.58 -6.05 11.27
CA ARG A 128 -13.09 -4.71 11.55
C ARG A 128 -13.75 -4.06 10.36
N THR A 129 -13.33 -4.44 9.16
CA THR A 129 -13.89 -3.84 7.94
C THR A 129 -15.06 -4.64 7.41
N GLY A 130 -15.35 -5.80 8.01
CA GLY A 130 -16.42 -6.65 7.54
C GLY A 130 -16.04 -7.52 6.35
N HIS A 131 -14.81 -7.46 5.90
CA HIS A 131 -14.37 -8.30 4.81
C HIS A 131 -14.09 -9.72 5.29
N VAL A 132 -14.56 -10.68 4.55
CA VAL A 132 -14.20 -12.06 4.79
C VAL A 132 -12.87 -12.27 4.08
N GLY A 133 -11.84 -12.63 4.82
CA GLY A 133 -10.53 -12.82 4.23
C GLY A 133 -10.49 -14.06 3.37
N MET A 134 -10.70 -13.89 2.10
CA MET A 134 -10.69 -14.99 1.15
C MET A 134 -9.40 -15.11 0.38
N GLY A 135 -8.41 -14.28 0.72
CA GLY A 135 -7.12 -14.29 0.02
C GLY A 135 -7.13 -13.52 -1.28
N LEU A 136 -8.27 -13.16 -1.78
CA LEU A 136 -8.37 -12.41 -3.04
C LEU A 136 -7.76 -11.03 -2.92
N GLY A 137 -7.90 -10.38 -1.77
CA GLY A 137 -7.34 -9.05 -1.57
C GLY A 137 -5.84 -9.03 -1.77
N PHE A 138 -5.12 -9.97 -1.18
CA PHE A 138 -3.67 -10.05 -1.34
C PHE A 138 -3.29 -10.46 -2.77
N PHE A 139 -4.02 -11.37 -3.37
CA PHE A 139 -3.77 -11.80 -4.73
C PHE A 139 -3.93 -10.63 -5.70
N ILE A 140 -5.03 -9.89 -5.58
CA ILE A 140 -5.30 -8.75 -6.45
C ILE A 140 -4.25 -7.66 -6.23
N ALA A 141 -3.95 -7.34 -4.97
CA ALA A 141 -2.96 -6.32 -4.67
C ALA A 141 -1.59 -6.69 -5.23
N LYS A 142 -1.16 -7.93 -5.03
CA LYS A 142 0.12 -8.40 -5.55
C LYS A 142 0.15 -8.29 -7.07
N THR A 143 -0.91 -8.73 -7.75
CA THR A 143 -0.99 -8.67 -9.20
C THR A 143 -0.92 -7.24 -9.72
N LEU A 144 -1.68 -6.34 -9.10
CA LEU A 144 -1.68 -4.94 -9.52
C LEU A 144 -0.30 -4.30 -9.33
N LEU A 145 0.33 -4.57 -8.19
CA LEU A 145 1.65 -4.00 -7.93
C LEU A 145 2.71 -4.57 -8.87
N GLU A 146 2.66 -5.86 -9.13
CA GLU A 146 3.62 -6.48 -10.04
C GLU A 146 3.48 -5.96 -11.47
N ARG A 147 2.29 -5.59 -11.87
CA ARG A 147 2.08 -4.97 -13.18
C ARG A 147 2.77 -3.63 -13.32
N THR A 148 2.98 -2.95 -12.20
CA THR A 148 3.69 -1.66 -12.22
C THR A 148 5.19 -1.82 -12.06
N GLY A 149 5.68 -3.06 -11.99
CA GLY A 149 7.09 -3.35 -11.88
C GLY A 149 7.57 -3.60 -10.46
N ALA A 150 6.67 -3.70 -9.50
CA ALA A 150 7.04 -3.94 -8.12
C ALA A 150 7.40 -5.39 -7.86
N LYS A 151 8.27 -5.59 -6.88
CA LYS A 151 8.46 -6.90 -6.26
C LYS A 151 7.73 -6.85 -4.94
N VAL A 152 6.83 -7.80 -4.73
CA VAL A 152 6.00 -7.84 -3.52
C VAL A 152 6.46 -9.00 -2.65
N SER A 153 6.62 -8.75 -1.36
CA SER A 153 7.00 -9.79 -0.43
C SER A 153 6.12 -9.77 0.81
N PHE A 154 5.96 -10.94 1.39
CA PHE A 154 5.16 -11.15 2.59
C PHE A 154 6.02 -11.86 3.61
N GLN A 155 6.05 -11.36 4.83
CA GLN A 155 6.85 -11.98 5.88
C GLN A 155 6.27 -11.62 7.24
N ASN A 156 6.78 -12.27 8.27
CA ASN A 156 6.40 -11.96 9.63
C ASN A 156 7.46 -11.09 10.28
N ALA A 157 6.98 -10.14 11.09
CA ALA A 157 7.85 -9.32 11.91
C ALA A 157 8.17 -10.07 13.21
N ARG A 158 9.23 -9.69 13.85
CA ARG A 158 9.57 -10.20 15.18
C ARG A 158 9.31 -9.13 16.21
N PRO A 159 8.71 -9.46 17.34
CA PRO A 159 8.32 -10.82 17.80
C PRO A 159 7.03 -11.32 17.18
N HIS A 160 6.22 -10.45 16.59
CA HIS A 160 4.97 -10.83 15.96
C HIS A 160 4.55 -9.76 14.96
N GLY A 161 3.57 -10.09 14.14
CA GLY A 161 3.02 -9.17 13.18
C GLY A 161 3.29 -9.59 11.75
N ALA A 162 2.57 -9.00 10.81
CA ALA A 162 2.75 -9.26 9.40
C ALA A 162 3.42 -8.07 8.74
N VAL A 163 4.26 -8.34 7.75
CA VAL A 163 4.93 -7.31 6.97
C VAL A 163 4.69 -7.61 5.49
N VAL A 164 4.12 -6.65 4.80
CA VAL A 164 3.92 -6.71 3.35
C VAL A 164 4.71 -5.57 2.75
N SER A 165 5.59 -5.86 1.80
CA SER A 165 6.37 -4.81 1.17
C SER A 165 6.31 -4.88 -0.35
N ALA A 166 6.37 -3.70 -0.96
CA ALA A 166 6.42 -3.56 -2.40
C ALA A 166 7.61 -2.67 -2.73
N ARG A 167 8.41 -3.09 -3.69
CA ARG A 167 9.61 -2.35 -4.07
C ARG A 167 9.66 -2.16 -5.57
N TRP A 168 9.94 -0.94 -5.98
CA TRP A 168 10.07 -0.57 -7.39
C TRP A 168 11.45 0.03 -7.66
N ALA A 169 11.94 -0.15 -8.88
CA ALA A 169 12.99 0.72 -9.38
C ALA A 169 12.37 2.11 -9.53
N ARG A 170 13.09 3.17 -9.14
CA ARG A 170 12.53 4.52 -9.20
C ARG A 170 12.01 4.87 -10.60
N THR A 171 12.71 4.42 -11.63
CA THR A 171 12.35 4.71 -13.01
C THR A 171 10.96 4.19 -13.40
N LYS A 172 10.40 3.26 -12.63
CA LYS A 172 9.10 2.70 -12.94
C LYS A 172 7.94 3.58 -12.52
N ILE A 173 8.12 4.35 -11.45
CA ILE A 173 7.01 5.12 -10.88
C ILE A 173 7.34 6.58 -10.63
N GLU A 174 8.59 6.98 -10.72
CA GLU A 174 9.00 8.35 -10.47
C GLU A 174 8.77 9.25 -11.67
N VAL A 175 8.31 10.48 -11.41
CA VAL A 175 8.13 11.49 -12.46
C VAL A 175 9.50 11.90 -12.96
N GLY A 176 9.69 11.86 -14.27
CA GLY A 176 10.96 12.21 -14.87
C GLY A 176 12.05 11.18 -14.67
N GLY A 177 11.72 10.04 -14.10
CA GLY A 177 12.69 9.00 -13.79
C GLY A 177 13.04 8.08 -14.95
N HIS A 178 12.64 8.42 -16.12
CA HIS A 178 13.04 7.64 -17.29
C HIS A 178 14.37 8.20 -17.78
N ALA A 179 15.25 7.41 -17.92
CA ALA A 179 16.55 7.86 -18.41
C ALA A 179 16.53 7.89 -19.93
#